data_38637850ad260dedc32ac1d03f20bd58
#
_entry.id   38637850ad260dedc32ac1d03f20bd58
#
_cell.length_a   1.000
_cell.length_b   1.000
_cell.length_c   1.000
_cell.angle_alpha   90.00
_cell.angle_beta   90.00
_cell.angle_gamma   90.00
#
_symmetry.space_group_name_H-M   'P 1'
#
loop_
_entity.id
_entity.type
_entity.pdbx_description
1 polymer ?
#
loop_
_entity_poly.entity_id
_entity_poly.type
_entity_poly.pdbx_seq_one_letter_code
_entity_poly.pdbx_strand_id
1 'polypeptide(L)'
;MTLWPKRPIIYEINTRVWLNELTRKHQRPIELSCVPAGEWDAIAAWGFDAVWLMGVWERSLIGQHIARTTQGYLDDYRRALPDYTLDDVAGSPYCVHRYVVDAHFGGTRGLAAARSELAQRGLKLLLDFVPNHVAPDHPWVINHPEYFVQGSRDDLSRAPNDYFDTYGGHILARGRDPYFPPWPDVAQLNAFNPALRSAAIDTLNVIADQCDGVRCDMAMLMLNDVFDRTWSNRAGTRPNVEYWREVIPAVRGR
;
A
#
# COMPACT_ATOMS: atom_id res chain seq x y z
N MET A 1 11.31 16.78 18.95
CA MET A 1 10.53 15.58 18.56
C MET A 1 10.14 14.82 19.81
N THR A 2 8.87 14.58 20.06
CA THR A 2 8.42 13.69 21.14
C THR A 2 8.84 12.26 20.80
N LEU A 3 9.52 11.60 21.74
CA LEU A 3 9.93 10.21 21.58
C LEU A 3 8.70 9.30 21.44
N TRP A 4 8.83 8.24 20.67
CA TRP A 4 7.80 7.21 20.62
C TRP A 4 7.68 6.53 21.99
N PRO A 5 6.46 6.28 22.49
CA PRO A 5 6.28 5.46 23.69
C PRO A 5 6.78 4.04 23.41
N LYS A 6 7.21 3.35 24.46
CA LYS A 6 7.76 1.98 24.35
C LYS A 6 6.73 0.99 23.78
N ARG A 7 5.44 1.24 23.98
CA ARG A 7 4.30 0.44 23.49
C ARG A 7 3.23 1.38 23.00
N PRO A 8 3.35 1.90 21.74
CA PRO A 8 2.38 2.83 21.21
C PRO A 8 1.03 2.15 20.96
N ILE A 9 -0.04 2.87 21.24
CA ILE A 9 -1.40 2.49 20.86
C ILE A 9 -1.76 3.28 19.60
N ILE A 10 -2.13 2.56 18.54
CA ILE A 10 -2.33 3.14 17.21
C ILE A 10 -3.82 3.02 16.84
N TYR A 11 -4.41 4.11 16.37
CA TYR A 11 -5.75 4.12 15.80
C TYR A 11 -5.67 4.08 14.28
N GLU A 12 -6.26 3.06 13.68
CA GLU A 12 -6.36 2.92 12.22
C GLU A 12 -7.59 3.66 11.69
N ILE A 13 -7.41 4.45 10.64
CA ILE A 13 -8.46 5.11 9.88
C ILE A 13 -8.38 4.67 8.43
N ASN A 14 -9.44 4.04 7.90
CA ASN A 14 -9.61 3.93 6.46
C ASN A 14 -9.90 5.32 5.91
N THR A 15 -8.88 5.97 5.33
CA THR A 15 -8.92 7.38 4.95
C THR A 15 -10.09 7.71 4.04
N ARG A 16 -10.34 6.87 3.02
CA ARG A 16 -11.44 7.12 2.07
C ARG A 16 -12.80 7.03 2.73
N VAL A 17 -13.04 6.00 3.53
CA VAL A 17 -14.31 5.78 4.22
C VAL A 17 -14.57 6.92 5.19
N TRP A 18 -13.59 7.26 6.01
CA TRP A 18 -13.70 8.32 7.00
C TRP A 18 -14.00 9.69 6.38
N LEU A 19 -13.27 10.08 5.33
CA LEU A 19 -13.51 11.35 4.63
C LEU A 19 -14.90 11.39 3.96
N ASN A 20 -15.38 10.27 3.44
CA ASN A 20 -16.75 10.15 2.91
C ASN A 20 -17.79 10.31 4.03
N GLU A 21 -17.58 9.71 5.20
CA GLU A 21 -18.45 9.87 6.36
C GLU A 21 -18.49 11.33 6.85
N LEU A 22 -17.32 11.97 6.93
CA LEU A 22 -17.23 13.39 7.28
C LEU A 22 -17.92 14.29 6.25
N THR A 23 -17.78 13.98 4.96
CA THR A 23 -18.49 14.69 3.87
C THR A 23 -20.00 14.62 4.05
N ARG A 24 -20.55 13.45 4.39
CA ARG A 24 -21.99 13.28 4.69
C ARG A 24 -22.40 14.03 5.98
N LYS A 25 -21.61 13.89 7.04
CA LYS A 25 -21.86 14.53 8.34
C LYS A 25 -21.89 16.05 8.24
N HIS A 26 -20.93 16.63 7.52
CA HIS A 26 -20.80 18.09 7.39
C HIS A 26 -21.48 18.67 6.14
N GLN A 27 -22.12 17.85 5.30
CA GLN A 27 -22.84 18.23 4.07
C GLN A 27 -22.01 19.10 3.12
N ARG A 28 -20.70 18.86 3.06
CA ARG A 28 -19.74 19.49 2.15
C ARG A 28 -18.59 18.56 1.86
N PRO A 29 -17.90 18.67 0.70
CA PRO A 29 -16.70 17.88 0.42
C PRO A 29 -15.65 18.09 1.52
N ILE A 30 -15.11 16.99 2.03
CA ILE A 30 -14.04 16.98 3.04
C ILE A 30 -12.86 16.20 2.46
N GLU A 31 -11.72 16.85 2.43
CA GLU A 31 -10.40 16.27 2.20
C GLU A 31 -9.51 16.50 3.43
N LEU A 32 -8.32 15.90 3.48
CA LEU A 32 -7.44 15.95 4.66
C LEU A 32 -7.09 17.38 5.12
N SER A 33 -7.02 18.34 4.17
CA SER A 33 -6.70 19.75 4.48
C SER A 33 -7.83 20.51 5.16
N CYS A 34 -9.06 20.02 5.10
CA CYS A 34 -10.23 20.74 5.59
C CYS A 34 -11.11 19.92 6.56
N VAL A 35 -10.55 18.88 7.14
CA VAL A 35 -11.17 18.14 8.24
C VAL A 35 -11.39 19.09 9.41
N PRO A 36 -12.63 19.20 9.96
CA PRO A 36 -12.90 20.07 11.09
C PRO A 36 -12.07 19.70 12.32
N ALA A 37 -11.56 20.72 13.04
CA ALA A 37 -10.69 20.52 14.20
C ALA A 37 -11.33 19.60 15.26
N GLY A 38 -12.65 19.71 15.47
CA GLY A 38 -13.38 18.85 16.42
C GLY A 38 -13.34 17.35 16.11
N GLU A 39 -13.13 16.95 14.85
CA GLU A 39 -12.96 15.52 14.49
C GLU A 39 -11.59 15.02 14.97
N TRP A 40 -10.55 15.82 14.83
CA TRP A 40 -9.22 15.52 15.35
C TRP A 40 -9.20 15.55 16.89
N ASP A 41 -9.92 16.50 17.52
CA ASP A 41 -10.06 16.60 18.99
C ASP A 41 -10.72 15.33 19.55
N ALA A 42 -11.76 14.83 18.89
CA ALA A 42 -12.43 13.60 19.27
C ALA A 42 -11.49 12.39 19.25
N ILE A 43 -10.69 12.25 18.18
CA ILE A 43 -9.69 11.16 18.07
C ILE A 43 -8.63 11.29 19.18
N ALA A 44 -8.12 12.51 19.42
CA ALA A 44 -7.11 12.75 20.45
C ALA A 44 -7.64 12.43 21.86
N ALA A 45 -8.92 12.70 22.13
CA ALA A 45 -9.54 12.43 23.41
C ALA A 45 -9.62 10.93 23.76
N TRP A 46 -9.49 10.03 22.80
CA TRP A 46 -9.46 8.58 23.04
C TRP A 46 -8.12 8.08 23.62
N GLY A 47 -7.06 8.92 23.60
CA GLY A 47 -5.79 8.63 24.24
C GLY A 47 -4.86 7.69 23.45
N PHE A 48 -4.98 7.67 22.14
CA PHE A 48 -4.01 7.00 21.26
C PHE A 48 -2.69 7.78 21.17
N ASP A 49 -1.61 7.08 20.81
CA ASP A 49 -0.30 7.70 20.60
C ASP A 49 -0.08 8.11 19.13
N ALA A 50 -0.78 7.44 18.23
CA ALA A 50 -0.64 7.67 16.79
C ALA A 50 -1.93 7.33 16.04
N VAL A 51 -2.04 7.93 14.85
CA VAL A 51 -3.06 7.61 13.85
C VAL A 51 -2.39 7.00 12.64
N TRP A 52 -2.88 5.87 12.17
CA TRP A 52 -2.52 5.29 10.89
C TRP A 52 -3.61 5.65 9.87
N LEU A 53 -3.26 6.53 8.92
CA LEU A 53 -4.11 6.86 7.77
C LEU A 53 -3.90 5.81 6.68
N MET A 54 -4.69 4.75 6.72
CA MET A 54 -4.63 3.66 5.77
C MET A 54 -5.10 4.11 4.38
N GLY A 55 -4.31 3.79 3.35
CA GLY A 55 -4.70 3.90 1.96
C GLY A 55 -4.67 5.30 1.36
N VAL A 56 -3.72 6.16 1.77
CA VAL A 56 -3.57 7.54 1.26
C VAL A 56 -2.92 7.63 -0.13
N TRP A 57 -2.25 6.57 -0.58
CA TRP A 57 -1.50 6.57 -1.83
C TRP A 57 -2.40 6.48 -3.06
N GLU A 58 -1.87 6.96 -4.18
CA GLU A 58 -2.54 6.90 -5.49
C GLU A 58 -2.82 5.44 -5.87
N ARG A 59 -4.09 5.14 -6.13
CA ARG A 59 -4.57 3.80 -6.47
C ARG A 59 -4.49 3.54 -7.97
N SER A 60 -4.40 2.26 -8.31
CA SER A 60 -4.39 1.77 -9.68
C SER A 60 -5.76 1.87 -10.34
N LEU A 61 -5.79 2.42 -11.56
CA LEU A 61 -6.99 2.37 -12.41
C LEU A 61 -7.26 0.95 -12.93
N ILE A 62 -6.20 0.17 -13.21
CA ILE A 62 -6.34 -1.24 -13.58
C ILE A 62 -6.87 -2.05 -12.39
N GLY A 63 -6.33 -1.84 -11.18
CA GLY A 63 -6.83 -2.48 -9.97
C GLY A 63 -8.30 -2.12 -9.69
N GLN A 64 -8.69 -0.86 -9.89
CA GLN A 64 -10.08 -0.44 -9.78
C GLN A 64 -10.96 -1.14 -10.81
N HIS A 65 -10.51 -1.24 -12.06
CA HIS A 65 -11.25 -1.95 -13.11
C HIS A 65 -11.46 -3.42 -12.75
N ILE A 66 -10.42 -4.11 -12.29
CA ILE A 66 -10.51 -5.50 -11.83
C ILE A 66 -11.53 -5.63 -10.68
N ALA A 67 -11.48 -4.74 -9.70
CA ALA A 67 -12.41 -4.73 -8.58
C ALA A 67 -13.87 -4.53 -9.02
N ARG A 68 -14.10 -3.72 -10.07
CA ARG A 68 -15.44 -3.41 -10.61
C ARG A 68 -15.98 -4.45 -11.59
N THR A 69 -15.17 -5.39 -12.06
CA THR A 69 -15.55 -6.36 -13.10
C THR A 69 -15.45 -7.82 -12.67
N THR A 70 -14.73 -8.12 -11.58
CA THR A 70 -14.59 -9.48 -11.07
C THR A 70 -15.86 -9.91 -10.33
N GLN A 71 -16.60 -10.90 -10.87
CA GLN A 71 -17.90 -11.30 -10.34
C GLN A 71 -17.87 -11.67 -8.85
N GLY A 72 -16.84 -12.40 -8.40
CA GLY A 72 -16.71 -12.77 -6.98
C GLY A 72 -16.64 -11.55 -6.05
N TYR A 73 -15.91 -10.51 -6.45
CA TYR A 73 -15.84 -9.25 -5.68
C TYR A 73 -17.18 -8.52 -5.67
N LEU A 74 -17.89 -8.48 -6.81
CA LEU A 74 -19.21 -7.85 -6.89
C LEU A 74 -20.23 -8.55 -5.99
N ASP A 75 -20.15 -9.87 -5.89
CA ASP A 75 -21.03 -10.65 -5.01
C ASP A 75 -20.71 -10.40 -3.53
N ASP A 76 -19.41 -10.24 -3.19
CA ASP A 76 -18.98 -9.87 -1.84
C ASP A 76 -19.44 -8.46 -1.46
N TYR A 77 -19.32 -7.50 -2.39
CA TYR A 77 -19.79 -6.12 -2.15
C TYR A 77 -21.29 -6.08 -1.90
N ARG A 78 -22.10 -6.79 -2.70
CA ARG A 78 -23.55 -6.87 -2.49
C ARG A 78 -23.93 -7.46 -1.13
N ARG A 79 -23.14 -8.43 -0.66
CA ARG A 79 -23.37 -9.03 0.67
C ARG A 79 -22.99 -8.07 1.80
N ALA A 80 -21.92 -7.31 1.61
CA ALA A 80 -21.42 -6.37 2.61
C ALA A 80 -22.25 -5.07 2.66
N LEU A 81 -22.66 -4.55 1.51
CA LEU A 81 -23.40 -3.31 1.35
C LEU A 81 -24.44 -3.47 0.23
N PRO A 82 -25.72 -3.84 0.55
CA PRO A 82 -26.72 -4.16 -0.46
C PRO A 82 -27.06 -3.04 -1.44
N ASP A 83 -26.87 -1.79 -1.05
CA ASP A 83 -27.13 -0.58 -1.83
C ASP A 83 -25.85 0.06 -2.41
N TYR A 84 -24.73 -0.68 -2.44
CA TYR A 84 -23.48 -0.17 -3.02
C TYR A 84 -23.63 0.18 -4.50
N THR A 85 -22.87 1.15 -4.91
CA THR A 85 -22.71 1.54 -6.31
C THR A 85 -21.27 1.31 -6.78
N LEU A 86 -21.01 1.33 -8.08
CA LEU A 86 -19.63 1.23 -8.59
C LEU A 86 -18.74 2.40 -8.16
N ASP A 87 -19.31 3.54 -7.77
CA ASP A 87 -18.55 4.68 -7.25
C ASP A 87 -17.96 4.41 -5.86
N ASP A 88 -18.58 3.51 -5.10
CA ASP A 88 -18.05 3.03 -3.82
C ASP A 88 -16.83 2.13 -4.01
N VAL A 89 -16.68 1.51 -5.19
CA VAL A 89 -15.59 0.57 -5.49
C VAL A 89 -14.38 1.33 -6.04
N ALA A 90 -13.46 1.65 -5.16
CA ALA A 90 -12.24 2.40 -5.49
C ALA A 90 -11.01 1.52 -5.82
N GLY A 91 -11.15 0.20 -5.76
CA GLY A 91 -10.02 -0.74 -5.79
C GLY A 91 -9.28 -0.85 -4.44
N SER A 92 -8.37 -1.80 -4.34
CA SER A 92 -7.59 -2.04 -3.13
C SER A 92 -6.69 -0.84 -2.79
N PRO A 93 -6.62 -0.39 -1.53
CA PRO A 93 -5.65 0.61 -1.09
C PRO A 93 -4.21 0.10 -1.14
N TYR A 94 -4.02 -1.21 -1.22
CA TYR A 94 -2.71 -1.87 -1.32
C TYR A 94 -2.28 -2.16 -2.77
N CYS A 95 -3.16 -1.94 -3.74
CA CYS A 95 -2.82 -1.91 -5.16
C CYS A 95 -2.27 -0.51 -5.52
N VAL A 96 -1.06 -0.21 -5.02
CA VAL A 96 -0.44 1.11 -5.10
C VAL A 96 0.09 1.37 -6.51
N HIS A 97 -0.45 2.41 -7.16
CA HIS A 97 0.07 2.89 -8.44
C HIS A 97 1.35 3.72 -8.27
N ARG A 98 1.35 4.64 -7.31
CA ARG A 98 2.53 5.46 -6.95
C ARG A 98 2.46 5.86 -5.47
N TYR A 99 3.61 6.04 -4.83
CA TYR A 99 3.71 6.61 -3.48
C TYR A 99 3.61 8.15 -3.51
N VAL A 100 2.54 8.62 -4.14
CA VAL A 100 2.08 10.01 -4.17
C VAL A 100 0.73 10.04 -3.48
N VAL A 101 0.49 11.02 -2.63
CA VAL A 101 -0.81 11.15 -1.94
C VAL A 101 -1.89 11.42 -2.98
N ASP A 102 -2.96 10.63 -2.96
CA ASP A 102 -4.07 10.73 -3.89
C ASP A 102 -4.69 12.14 -3.86
N ALA A 103 -4.87 12.72 -5.05
CA ALA A 103 -5.46 14.04 -5.22
C ALA A 103 -6.86 14.14 -4.61
N HIS A 104 -7.61 13.01 -4.56
CA HIS A 104 -8.93 12.92 -3.94
C HIS A 104 -8.91 13.24 -2.44
N PHE A 105 -7.76 13.07 -1.78
CA PHE A 105 -7.56 13.38 -0.36
C PHE A 105 -6.90 14.75 -0.12
N GLY A 106 -6.71 15.56 -1.17
CA GLY A 106 -6.04 16.86 -1.12
C GLY A 106 -4.54 16.81 -1.39
N GLY A 107 -4.03 15.66 -1.89
CA GLY A 107 -2.62 15.48 -2.25
C GLY A 107 -1.66 15.69 -1.09
N THR A 108 -0.40 15.95 -1.41
CA THR A 108 0.67 16.17 -0.40
C THR A 108 0.36 17.30 0.58
N ARG A 109 -0.32 18.36 0.12
CA ARG A 109 -0.72 19.46 1.01
C ARG A 109 -1.78 19.04 2.00
N GLY A 110 -2.75 18.22 1.57
CA GLY A 110 -3.77 17.65 2.45
C GLY A 110 -3.16 16.79 3.55
N LEU A 111 -2.23 15.91 3.18
CA LEU A 111 -1.52 15.06 4.14
C LEU A 111 -0.68 15.89 5.14
N ALA A 112 0.05 16.90 4.66
CA ALA A 112 0.83 17.78 5.53
C ALA A 112 -0.03 18.55 6.53
N ALA A 113 -1.22 19.01 6.12
CA ALA A 113 -2.19 19.64 7.01
C ALA A 113 -2.68 18.65 8.09
N ALA A 114 -3.07 17.43 7.69
CA ALA A 114 -3.50 16.41 8.64
C ALA A 114 -2.39 16.05 9.64
N ARG A 115 -1.13 15.89 9.18
CA ARG A 115 0.02 15.66 10.06
C ARG A 115 0.22 16.78 11.07
N SER A 116 0.05 18.04 10.63
CA SER A 116 0.13 19.20 11.53
C SER A 116 -0.96 19.18 12.60
N GLU A 117 -2.22 18.87 12.22
CA GLU A 117 -3.34 18.75 13.15
C GLU A 117 -3.12 17.64 14.19
N LEU A 118 -2.61 16.49 13.77
CA LEU A 118 -2.24 15.40 14.67
C LEU A 118 -1.11 15.81 15.62
N ALA A 119 -0.04 16.45 15.09
CA ALA A 119 1.11 16.87 15.87
C ALA A 119 0.74 17.92 16.95
N GLN A 120 -0.17 18.86 16.65
CA GLN A 120 -0.68 19.84 17.64
C GLN A 120 -1.39 19.17 18.82
N ARG A 121 -1.91 17.97 18.63
CA ARG A 121 -2.59 17.17 19.66
C ARG A 121 -1.70 16.09 20.27
N GLY A 122 -0.40 16.10 19.97
CA GLY A 122 0.57 15.12 20.48
C GLY A 122 0.50 13.74 19.82
N LEU A 123 -0.30 13.60 18.76
CA LEU A 123 -0.43 12.35 17.98
C LEU A 123 0.60 12.28 16.86
N LYS A 124 1.05 11.08 16.56
CA LYS A 124 1.94 10.79 15.44
C LYS A 124 1.17 10.24 14.25
N LEU A 125 1.73 10.42 13.04
CA LEU A 125 1.15 9.91 11.79
C LEU A 125 1.92 8.68 11.32
N LEU A 126 1.18 7.57 11.03
CA LEU A 126 1.69 6.42 10.31
C LEU A 126 1.07 6.33 8.91
N LEU A 127 1.92 5.89 7.97
CA LEU A 127 1.51 5.61 6.59
C LEU A 127 1.94 4.21 6.17
N ASP A 128 1.30 3.67 5.12
CA ASP A 128 1.61 2.34 4.59
C ASP A 128 2.84 2.34 3.71
N PHE A 129 3.58 1.24 3.77
CA PHE A 129 4.52 0.78 2.76
C PHE A 129 4.19 -0.66 2.38
N VAL A 130 4.04 -0.94 1.09
CA VAL A 130 3.70 -2.27 0.54
C VAL A 130 4.95 -2.86 -0.13
N PRO A 131 5.79 -3.62 0.58
CA PRO A 131 7.06 -4.10 0.05
C PRO A 131 6.93 -5.25 -0.94
N ASN A 132 5.84 -6.04 -0.84
CA ASN A 132 5.70 -7.30 -1.55
C ASN A 132 5.27 -7.13 -3.01
N HIS A 133 4.46 -6.13 -3.30
CA HIS A 133 3.83 -5.96 -4.61
C HIS A 133 3.49 -4.50 -4.89
N VAL A 134 3.21 -4.21 -6.15
CA VAL A 134 2.68 -2.94 -6.62
C VAL A 134 1.57 -3.19 -7.65
N ALA A 135 0.89 -2.13 -8.08
CA ALA A 135 -0.14 -2.23 -9.11
C ALA A 135 0.41 -2.72 -10.47
N PRO A 136 -0.41 -3.36 -11.33
CA PRO A 136 0.01 -3.79 -12.66
C PRO A 136 0.33 -2.63 -13.60
N ASP A 137 -0.17 -1.43 -13.32
CA ASP A 137 0.11 -0.17 -14.02
C ASP A 137 1.14 0.72 -13.28
N HIS A 138 1.84 0.19 -12.27
CA HIS A 138 2.94 0.90 -11.63
C HIS A 138 4.05 1.21 -12.65
N PRO A 139 4.66 2.42 -12.64
CA PRO A 139 5.70 2.79 -13.60
C PRO A 139 6.87 1.80 -13.71
N TRP A 140 7.22 1.11 -12.63
CA TRP A 140 8.28 0.10 -12.64
C TRP A 140 7.97 -1.10 -13.55
N VAL A 141 6.70 -1.43 -13.78
CA VAL A 141 6.31 -2.54 -14.65
C VAL A 141 6.86 -2.37 -16.08
N ILE A 142 6.99 -1.12 -16.54
CA ILE A 142 7.55 -0.78 -17.84
C ILE A 142 9.03 -0.39 -17.74
N ASN A 143 9.39 0.45 -16.75
CA ASN A 143 10.71 1.05 -16.68
C ASN A 143 11.76 0.17 -16.01
N HIS A 144 11.34 -0.76 -15.15
CA HIS A 144 12.18 -1.63 -14.33
C HIS A 144 11.59 -3.04 -14.19
N PRO A 145 11.32 -3.76 -15.32
CA PRO A 145 10.74 -5.10 -15.26
C PRO A 145 11.64 -6.10 -14.49
N GLU A 146 12.94 -5.84 -14.36
CA GLU A 146 13.88 -6.61 -13.57
C GLU A 146 13.60 -6.58 -12.06
N TYR A 147 12.80 -5.63 -11.56
CA TYR A 147 12.41 -5.58 -10.15
C TYR A 147 11.35 -6.63 -9.78
N PHE A 148 10.78 -7.31 -10.76
CA PHE A 148 9.67 -8.23 -10.56
C PHE A 148 10.10 -9.70 -10.68
N VAL A 149 9.31 -10.59 -10.07
CA VAL A 149 9.37 -12.01 -10.36
C VAL A 149 8.82 -12.23 -11.77
N GLN A 150 9.68 -12.74 -12.65
CA GLN A 150 9.35 -12.93 -14.07
C GLN A 150 8.87 -14.35 -14.36
N GLY A 151 8.00 -14.47 -15.34
CA GLY A 151 7.58 -15.71 -15.97
C GLY A 151 7.99 -15.78 -17.43
N SER A 152 7.61 -16.88 -18.07
CA SER A 152 7.73 -17.09 -19.51
C SER A 152 6.34 -17.12 -20.16
N ARG A 153 6.30 -17.12 -21.50
CA ARG A 153 5.04 -17.33 -22.25
C ARG A 153 4.41 -18.70 -21.94
N ASP A 154 5.24 -19.71 -21.71
CA ASP A 154 4.76 -21.03 -21.29
C ASP A 154 4.13 -21.00 -19.89
N ASP A 155 4.70 -20.22 -18.97
CA ASP A 155 4.12 -20.06 -17.64
C ASP A 155 2.76 -19.38 -17.71
N LEU A 156 2.65 -18.30 -18.48
CA LEU A 156 1.37 -17.61 -18.69
C LEU A 156 0.33 -18.55 -19.32
N SER A 157 0.74 -19.37 -20.29
CA SER A 157 -0.17 -20.33 -20.94
C SER A 157 -0.67 -21.43 -19.98
N ARG A 158 0.22 -21.93 -19.10
CA ARG A 158 -0.09 -23.00 -18.15
C ARG A 158 -0.82 -22.50 -16.89
N ALA A 159 -0.52 -21.29 -16.47
CA ALA A 159 -1.05 -20.70 -15.24
C ALA A 159 -1.47 -19.21 -15.46
N PRO A 160 -2.52 -18.95 -16.25
CA PRO A 160 -2.92 -17.59 -16.63
C PRO A 160 -3.40 -16.75 -15.45
N ASN A 161 -3.73 -17.37 -14.32
CA ASN A 161 -4.09 -16.67 -13.09
C ASN A 161 -2.87 -16.24 -12.26
N ASP A 162 -1.69 -16.87 -12.48
CA ASP A 162 -0.47 -16.61 -11.72
C ASP A 162 0.42 -15.54 -12.37
N TYR A 163 0.22 -15.32 -13.67
CA TYR A 163 1.02 -14.42 -14.50
C TYR A 163 0.15 -13.50 -15.35
N PHE A 164 0.74 -12.43 -15.83
CA PHE A 164 0.11 -11.54 -16.81
C PHE A 164 1.15 -10.99 -17.80
N ASP A 165 0.69 -10.67 -19.01
CA ASP A 165 1.50 -10.00 -20.04
C ASP A 165 1.44 -8.49 -19.81
N THR A 166 2.58 -7.84 -19.80
CA THR A 166 2.69 -6.39 -19.71
C THR A 166 2.63 -5.74 -21.09
N TYR A 167 2.29 -4.46 -21.15
CA TYR A 167 2.36 -3.69 -22.42
C TYR A 167 3.80 -3.57 -22.95
N GLY A 168 4.82 -3.87 -22.14
CA GLY A 168 6.24 -3.91 -22.51
C GLY A 168 6.72 -5.27 -23.04
N GLY A 169 5.82 -6.28 -23.13
CA GLY A 169 6.14 -7.62 -23.62
C GLY A 169 6.83 -8.53 -22.60
N HIS A 170 6.87 -8.13 -21.32
CA HIS A 170 7.34 -8.98 -20.23
C HIS A 170 6.18 -9.77 -19.63
N ILE A 171 6.46 -10.99 -19.20
CA ILE A 171 5.52 -11.79 -18.42
C ILE A 171 5.94 -11.65 -16.96
N LEU A 172 5.06 -11.10 -16.13
CA LEU A 172 5.30 -10.89 -14.70
C LEU A 172 4.37 -11.76 -13.86
N ALA A 173 4.86 -12.18 -12.70
CA ALA A 173 4.05 -12.90 -11.72
C ALA A 173 3.09 -11.94 -11.02
N ARG A 174 1.88 -12.42 -10.70
CA ARG A 174 0.95 -11.75 -9.80
C ARG A 174 1.42 -11.90 -8.35
N GLY A 175 1.12 -10.91 -7.52
CA GLY A 175 1.42 -10.95 -6.09
C GLY A 175 0.69 -12.09 -5.40
N ARG A 176 1.37 -12.76 -4.45
CA ARG A 176 0.78 -13.84 -3.66
C ARG A 176 1.54 -14.07 -2.35
N ASP A 177 0.89 -14.76 -1.44
CA ASP A 177 1.51 -15.45 -0.33
C ASP A 177 1.67 -16.95 -0.63
N PRO A 178 2.33 -17.75 0.23
CA PRO A 178 2.57 -19.17 -0.04
C PRO A 178 1.34 -20.08 0.14
N TYR A 179 0.17 -19.57 0.56
CA TYR A 179 -0.97 -20.39 1.00
C TYR A 179 -2.24 -20.20 0.17
N PHE A 180 -2.43 -19.02 -0.42
CA PHE A 180 -3.66 -18.64 -1.12
C PHE A 180 -3.41 -18.39 -2.62
N PRO A 181 -4.48 -18.36 -3.44
CA PRO A 181 -4.38 -17.98 -4.84
C PRO A 181 -3.76 -16.59 -5.02
N PRO A 182 -3.12 -16.33 -6.18
CA PRO A 182 -2.57 -15.02 -6.49
C PRO A 182 -3.62 -13.91 -6.47
N TRP A 183 -3.21 -12.72 -6.08
CA TRP A 183 -4.06 -11.52 -6.16
C TRP A 183 -4.05 -10.98 -7.59
N PRO A 184 -5.23 -10.85 -8.23
CA PRO A 184 -5.30 -10.53 -9.66
C PRO A 184 -4.92 -9.08 -9.98
N ASP A 185 -4.93 -8.20 -8.99
CA ASP A 185 -4.76 -6.76 -9.11
C ASP A 185 -3.35 -6.25 -8.78
N VAL A 186 -2.36 -7.14 -8.58
CA VAL A 186 -1.00 -6.72 -8.22
C VAL A 186 0.09 -7.52 -8.94
N ALA A 187 1.26 -6.88 -9.11
CA ALA A 187 2.49 -7.44 -9.67
C ALA A 187 3.51 -7.73 -8.56
N GLN A 188 4.10 -8.92 -8.56
CA GLN A 188 5.03 -9.39 -7.52
C GLN A 188 6.42 -8.78 -7.67
N LEU A 189 6.87 -8.04 -6.67
CA LEU A 189 8.25 -7.56 -6.55
C LEU A 189 9.19 -8.70 -6.14
N ASN A 190 10.44 -8.64 -6.61
CA ASN A 190 11.46 -9.65 -6.32
C ASN A 190 12.35 -9.22 -5.15
N ALA A 191 12.04 -9.67 -3.93
CA ALA A 191 12.79 -9.34 -2.70
C ALA A 191 14.27 -9.74 -2.74
N PHE A 192 14.67 -10.64 -3.67
CA PHE A 192 16.06 -11.07 -3.83
C PHE A 192 16.86 -10.18 -4.77
N ASN A 193 16.21 -9.33 -5.55
CA ASN A 193 16.87 -8.39 -6.45
C ASN A 193 17.47 -7.21 -5.65
N PRO A 194 18.81 -6.99 -5.69
CA PRO A 194 19.44 -5.91 -4.93
C PRO A 194 19.04 -4.51 -5.43
N ALA A 195 18.77 -4.35 -6.72
CA ALA A 195 18.32 -3.07 -7.27
C ALA A 195 16.91 -2.71 -6.78
N LEU A 196 16.01 -3.71 -6.63
CA LEU A 196 14.72 -3.49 -5.99
C LEU A 196 14.89 -3.06 -4.52
N ARG A 197 15.79 -3.70 -3.76
CA ARG A 197 16.03 -3.32 -2.35
C ARG A 197 16.47 -1.87 -2.23
N SER A 198 17.35 -1.41 -3.13
CA SER A 198 17.74 0.01 -3.20
C SER A 198 16.54 0.91 -3.52
N ALA A 199 15.74 0.58 -4.52
CA ALA A 199 14.54 1.34 -4.88
C ALA A 199 13.48 1.37 -3.75
N ALA A 200 13.38 0.29 -2.97
CA ALA A 200 12.52 0.22 -1.80
C ALA A 200 13.00 1.17 -0.68
N ILE A 201 14.32 1.28 -0.46
CA ILE A 201 14.91 2.24 0.48
C ILE A 201 14.60 3.68 0.04
N ASP A 202 14.77 3.99 -1.24
CA ASP A 202 14.46 5.32 -1.79
C ASP A 202 12.97 5.66 -1.62
N THR A 203 12.09 4.71 -1.89
CA THR A 203 10.64 4.83 -1.66
C THR A 203 10.32 5.09 -0.19
N LEU A 204 10.91 4.30 0.71
CA LEU A 204 10.70 4.48 2.15
C LEU A 204 11.20 5.84 2.64
N ASN A 205 12.29 6.36 2.08
CA ASN A 205 12.78 7.69 2.40
C ASN A 205 11.75 8.77 2.02
N VAL A 206 11.13 8.66 0.84
CA VAL A 206 10.06 9.57 0.39
C VAL A 206 8.82 9.48 1.31
N ILE A 207 8.47 8.28 1.78
CA ILE A 207 7.37 8.08 2.73
C ILE A 207 7.72 8.69 4.09
N ALA A 208 8.93 8.42 4.59
CA ALA A 208 9.40 8.88 5.91
C ALA A 208 9.44 10.40 6.04
N ASP A 209 9.68 11.14 4.95
CA ASP A 209 9.63 12.60 4.94
C ASP A 209 8.19 13.13 5.22
N GLN A 210 7.17 12.30 4.99
CA GLN A 210 5.75 12.68 5.09
C GLN A 210 5.06 12.18 6.35
N CYS A 211 5.69 11.33 7.18
CA CYS A 211 5.07 10.73 8.36
C CYS A 211 6.05 10.62 9.55
N ASP A 212 5.60 10.05 10.65
CA ASP A 212 6.38 9.83 11.87
C ASP A 212 6.68 8.34 12.08
N GLY A 213 6.05 7.46 11.29
CA GLY A 213 6.25 6.04 11.30
C GLY A 213 5.62 5.36 10.09
N VAL A 214 6.05 4.13 9.78
CA VAL A 214 5.59 3.38 8.62
C VAL A 214 5.01 2.05 9.06
N ARG A 215 3.83 1.73 8.56
CA ARG A 215 3.24 0.38 8.65
C ARG A 215 3.61 -0.40 7.40
N CYS A 216 4.35 -1.48 7.56
CA CYS A 216 4.75 -2.32 6.45
C CYS A 216 3.72 -3.43 6.21
N ASP A 217 3.04 -3.36 5.05
CA ASP A 217 2.06 -4.36 4.67
C ASP A 217 2.73 -5.69 4.35
N MET A 218 2.13 -6.81 4.81
CA MET A 218 2.60 -8.18 4.52
C MET A 218 4.12 -8.37 4.73
N ALA A 219 4.67 -7.72 5.76
CA ALA A 219 6.12 -7.65 6.02
C ALA A 219 6.80 -9.03 6.08
N MET A 220 6.09 -10.07 6.53
CA MET A 220 6.59 -11.44 6.63
C MET A 220 6.93 -12.06 5.27
N LEU A 221 6.28 -11.61 4.18
CA LEU A 221 6.51 -12.14 2.83
C LEU A 221 7.90 -11.76 2.29
N MET A 222 8.53 -10.73 2.87
CA MET A 222 9.87 -10.27 2.51
C MET A 222 11.00 -11.02 3.23
N LEU A 223 10.67 -11.88 4.21
CA LEU A 223 11.67 -12.73 4.87
C LEU A 223 12.23 -13.74 3.86
N ASN A 224 13.54 -13.89 3.85
CA ASN A 224 14.23 -14.72 2.87
C ASN A 224 13.68 -16.15 2.80
N ASP A 225 13.36 -16.76 3.95
CA ASP A 225 12.80 -18.13 4.00
C ASP A 225 11.37 -18.21 3.43
N VAL A 226 10.56 -17.17 3.69
CA VAL A 226 9.16 -17.12 3.20
C VAL A 226 9.17 -16.85 1.71
N PHE A 227 9.99 -15.89 1.26
CA PHE A 227 10.10 -15.53 -0.14
C PHE A 227 10.63 -16.69 -1.00
N ASP A 228 11.69 -17.37 -0.53
CA ASP A 228 12.26 -18.53 -1.19
C ASP A 228 11.25 -19.68 -1.31
N ARG A 229 10.49 -19.97 -0.24
CA ARG A 229 9.41 -20.98 -0.26
C ARG A 229 8.33 -20.66 -1.27
N THR A 230 7.99 -19.38 -1.44
CA THR A 230 6.93 -18.95 -2.37
C THR A 230 7.40 -18.96 -3.82
N TRP A 231 8.63 -18.49 -4.08
CA TRP A 231 9.11 -18.19 -5.43
C TRP A 231 10.24 -19.10 -5.91
N SER A 232 10.94 -19.80 -4.99
CA SER A 232 11.97 -20.80 -5.31
C SER A 232 12.95 -20.31 -6.40
N ASN A 233 13.14 -21.10 -7.45
CA ASN A 233 14.04 -20.79 -8.58
C ASN A 233 13.61 -19.57 -9.43
N ARG A 234 12.43 -19.00 -9.20
CA ARG A 234 11.96 -17.80 -9.90
C ARG A 234 12.52 -16.51 -9.29
N ALA A 235 12.96 -16.55 -8.05
CA ALA A 235 13.51 -15.40 -7.34
C ALA A 235 14.99 -15.13 -7.65
N GLY A 236 15.70 -16.09 -8.26
CA GLY A 236 17.15 -16.03 -8.41
C GLY A 236 17.89 -16.46 -7.14
N THR A 237 19.11 -15.96 -6.96
CA THR A 237 19.96 -16.34 -5.80
C THR A 237 19.46 -15.67 -4.53
N ARG A 238 19.19 -16.47 -3.50
CA ARG A 238 18.82 -15.99 -2.17
C ARG A 238 19.94 -15.14 -1.56
N PRO A 239 19.66 -13.90 -1.13
CA PRO A 239 20.64 -13.06 -0.46
C PRO A 239 21.05 -13.59 0.91
N ASN A 240 22.30 -13.32 1.33
CA ASN A 240 22.80 -13.67 2.66
C ASN A 240 22.21 -12.78 3.77
N VAL A 241 21.76 -11.58 3.41
CA VAL A 241 21.19 -10.60 4.35
C VAL A 241 19.68 -10.57 4.20
N GLU A 242 18.97 -10.61 5.32
CA GLU A 242 17.52 -10.45 5.37
C GLU A 242 17.11 -9.07 4.86
N TYR A 243 16.00 -9.01 4.09
CA TYR A 243 15.46 -7.77 3.52
C TYR A 243 15.34 -6.65 4.58
N TRP A 244 14.73 -6.94 5.71
CA TRP A 244 14.51 -5.94 6.77
C TRP A 244 15.78 -5.53 7.51
N ARG A 245 16.81 -6.37 7.54
CA ARG A 245 18.12 -6.01 8.12
C ARG A 245 18.90 -5.03 7.24
N GLU A 246 18.59 -4.97 5.96
CA GLU A 246 19.16 -4.01 5.02
C GLU A 246 18.34 -2.72 4.97
N VAL A 247 17.03 -2.84 4.84
CA VAL A 247 16.12 -1.72 4.57
C VAL A 247 15.88 -0.85 5.81
N ILE A 248 15.62 -1.44 6.98
CA ILE A 248 15.28 -0.67 8.19
C ILE A 248 16.43 0.25 8.65
N PRO A 249 17.70 -0.19 8.74
CA PRO A 249 18.78 0.70 9.15
C PRO A 249 19.02 1.86 8.19
N ALA A 250 18.81 1.65 6.88
CA ALA A 250 19.00 2.69 5.87
C ALA A 250 18.02 3.86 6.00
N VAL A 251 16.84 3.62 6.59
CA VAL A 251 15.79 4.65 6.78
C VAL A 251 15.85 5.26 8.19
N ARG A 252 16.24 4.50 9.23
CA ARG A 252 16.28 4.99 10.62
C ARG A 252 17.33 6.06 10.93
N GLY A 253 18.25 6.29 10.06
CA GLY A 253 19.32 7.28 10.23
C GLY A 253 18.93 8.72 9.90
N ARG A 254 17.62 9.00 9.72
CA ARG A 254 17.10 10.32 9.34
C ARG A 254 16.36 11.05 10.44
#